data_63589498b3f821dca91c5728876dda7b
#
_entry.id   63589498b3f821dca91c5728876dda7b
#
_cell.length_a   1.000
_cell.length_b   1.000
_cell.length_c   1.000
_cell.angle_alpha   90.00
_cell.angle_beta   90.00
_cell.angle_gamma   90.00
#
_symmetry.space_group_name_H-M   'P 1'
#
loop_
_entity.id
_entity.type
_entity.pdbx_description
1 polymer ?
#
loop_
_entity_poly.entity_id
_entity_poly.type
_entity_poly.pdbx_seq_one_letter_code
_entity_poly.pdbx_strand_id
1 'polypeptide(L)'
;MKRILIVEDDLAFGTMIQTWLKKKGFDVERVTSVGAAIKAMGAGDAFHLVLSDLRLPDHDGLVLLQHIRKSDAHLPFIVMTSYAEVQNAVCAMKSGATDYVAKPFHPEILLEKIREAIQSAASAAPAPQRAESAAMQDAPQEEQQGATEVPRYIKGESEASKQLYEFVSLVAPTPMSVLILGASGTGKEYVARSIHEQSLRKDKPFYAIDCGAIPKEVAASEFFGYKKGAFTGAEQDKKGAFEIANGGTVFLDEMGNLNYEVQVQLLRALQERKIRPLGSTQEIDVDIRLICATNENLAQAVAEGKFREDLYHRINEFTIYMPALKDRGADIFLFANLFIKHANQELGKNVLGLD
;
A
#
# COMPACT_ATOMS: atom_id res chain seq x y z
N MET A 1 -20.24 -10.55 -17.29
CA MET A 1 -19.18 -10.05 -16.40
C MET A 1 -19.60 -10.37 -14.98
N LYS A 2 -18.71 -10.82 -14.08
CA LYS A 2 -19.11 -11.12 -12.69
C LYS A 2 -19.24 -9.81 -11.91
N ARG A 3 -20.35 -9.61 -11.21
CA ARG A 3 -20.68 -8.38 -10.48
C ARG A 3 -20.37 -8.53 -9.01
N ILE A 4 -19.59 -7.59 -8.45
CA ILE A 4 -19.11 -7.59 -7.06
C ILE A 4 -19.65 -6.36 -6.34
N LEU A 5 -20.17 -6.53 -5.14
CA LEU A 5 -20.52 -5.42 -4.24
C LEU A 5 -19.40 -5.24 -3.22
N ILE A 6 -18.86 -4.03 -3.13
CA ILE A 6 -17.92 -3.62 -2.08
C ILE A 6 -18.66 -2.75 -1.07
N VAL A 7 -18.56 -3.10 0.21
CA VAL A 7 -19.10 -2.32 1.33
C VAL A 7 -17.95 -1.85 2.19
N GLU A 8 -17.57 -0.59 2.04
CA GLU A 8 -16.36 0.00 2.61
C GLU A 8 -16.55 1.49 2.83
N ASP A 9 -16.41 1.97 4.04
CA ASP A 9 -16.59 3.38 4.41
C ASP A 9 -15.35 4.23 4.13
N ASP A 10 -14.15 3.65 4.16
CA ASP A 10 -12.95 4.35 3.68
C ASP A 10 -13.02 4.58 2.17
N LEU A 11 -13.22 5.86 1.81
CA LEU A 11 -13.38 6.28 0.42
C LEU A 11 -12.12 6.01 -0.41
N ALA A 12 -10.94 6.20 0.15
CA ALA A 12 -9.67 6.03 -0.56
C ALA A 12 -9.42 4.54 -0.84
N PHE A 13 -9.52 3.71 0.20
CA PHE A 13 -9.34 2.27 0.11
C PHE A 13 -10.41 1.62 -0.77
N GLY A 14 -11.68 1.94 -0.55
CA GLY A 14 -12.79 1.39 -1.34
C GLY A 14 -12.71 1.76 -2.81
N THR A 15 -12.34 3.01 -3.16
CA THR A 15 -12.15 3.44 -4.55
C THR A 15 -10.95 2.75 -5.21
N MET A 16 -9.87 2.56 -4.46
CA MET A 16 -8.68 1.85 -4.92
C MET A 16 -9.02 0.41 -5.30
N ILE A 17 -9.65 -0.35 -4.39
CA ILE A 17 -10.04 -1.75 -4.65
C ILE A 17 -11.07 -1.85 -5.78
N GLN A 18 -12.05 -0.95 -5.83
CA GLN A 18 -13.02 -0.90 -6.94
C GLN A 18 -12.32 -0.71 -8.30
N THR A 19 -11.41 0.25 -8.39
CA THR A 19 -10.66 0.55 -9.62
C THR A 19 -9.82 -0.63 -10.07
N TRP A 20 -9.15 -1.27 -9.12
CA TRP A 20 -8.30 -2.42 -9.37
C TRP A 20 -9.11 -3.64 -9.84
N LEU A 21 -10.20 -3.98 -9.17
CA LEU A 21 -11.08 -5.09 -9.57
C LEU A 21 -11.73 -4.85 -10.94
N LYS A 22 -12.09 -3.60 -11.27
CA LYS A 22 -12.57 -3.24 -12.62
C LYS A 22 -11.50 -3.51 -13.68
N LYS A 23 -10.23 -3.18 -13.42
CA LYS A 23 -9.10 -3.51 -14.31
C LYS A 23 -8.89 -5.03 -14.47
N LYS A 24 -9.20 -5.82 -13.44
CA LYS A 24 -9.14 -7.31 -13.49
C LYS A 24 -10.39 -7.95 -14.13
N GLY A 25 -11.31 -7.16 -14.68
CA GLY A 25 -12.44 -7.63 -15.50
C GLY A 25 -13.73 -7.90 -14.73
N PHE A 26 -13.90 -7.35 -13.53
CA PHE A 26 -15.14 -7.44 -12.76
C PHE A 26 -16.01 -6.18 -12.96
N ASP A 27 -17.34 -6.36 -12.87
CA ASP A 27 -18.26 -5.23 -12.68
C ASP A 27 -18.37 -4.97 -11.18
N VAL A 28 -18.05 -3.75 -10.74
CA VAL A 28 -17.90 -3.47 -9.30
C VAL A 28 -18.70 -2.25 -8.89
N GLU A 29 -19.66 -2.46 -8.01
CA GLU A 29 -20.39 -1.41 -7.32
C GLU A 29 -19.84 -1.23 -5.90
N ARG A 30 -19.73 0.01 -5.44
CA ARG A 30 -19.25 0.33 -4.11
C ARG A 30 -20.27 1.16 -3.34
N VAL A 31 -20.47 0.79 -2.10
CA VAL A 31 -21.30 1.49 -1.12
C VAL A 31 -20.56 1.65 0.21
N THR A 32 -21.01 2.54 1.07
CA THR A 32 -20.28 2.94 2.29
C THR A 32 -20.97 2.52 3.59
N SER A 33 -22.06 1.78 3.50
CA SER A 33 -22.83 1.37 4.69
C SER A 33 -23.67 0.12 4.43
N VAL A 34 -24.07 -0.57 5.48
CA VAL A 34 -24.97 -1.74 5.43
C VAL A 34 -26.32 -1.37 4.81
N GLY A 35 -26.89 -0.23 5.20
CA GLY A 35 -28.17 0.23 4.65
C GLY A 35 -28.12 0.52 3.15
N ALA A 36 -26.99 1.08 2.67
CA ALA A 36 -26.78 1.29 1.23
C ALA A 36 -26.59 -0.05 0.49
N ALA A 37 -25.89 -1.02 1.09
CA ALA A 37 -25.71 -2.35 0.52
C ALA A 37 -27.04 -3.09 0.33
N ILE A 38 -27.91 -3.07 1.33
CA ILE A 38 -29.24 -3.69 1.25
C ILE A 38 -30.08 -3.04 0.14
N LYS A 39 -30.04 -1.72 -0.01
CA LYS A 39 -30.73 -1.01 -1.10
C LYS A 39 -30.18 -1.40 -2.47
N ALA A 40 -28.85 -1.45 -2.64
CA ALA A 40 -28.22 -1.84 -3.89
C ALA A 40 -28.58 -3.28 -4.29
N MET A 41 -28.65 -4.20 -3.33
CA MET A 41 -29.05 -5.59 -3.58
C MET A 41 -30.51 -5.73 -3.96
N GLY A 42 -31.39 -4.82 -3.52
CA GLY A 42 -32.82 -4.83 -3.85
C GLY A 42 -33.17 -4.12 -5.18
N ALA A 43 -32.25 -3.37 -5.76
CA ALA A 43 -32.55 -2.43 -6.86
C ALA A 43 -32.11 -2.90 -8.25
N GLY A 44 -31.40 -4.02 -8.40
CA GLY A 44 -30.80 -4.38 -9.70
C GLY A 44 -30.48 -5.86 -9.86
N ASP A 45 -29.61 -6.14 -10.84
CA ASP A 45 -29.11 -7.49 -11.13
C ASP A 45 -28.36 -8.08 -9.97
N ALA A 46 -28.45 -9.38 -9.81
CA ALA A 46 -27.85 -10.13 -8.70
C ALA A 46 -26.32 -9.97 -8.66
N PHE A 47 -25.77 -9.73 -7.49
CA PHE A 47 -24.34 -9.78 -7.24
C PHE A 47 -23.86 -11.24 -7.20
N HIS A 48 -22.62 -11.44 -7.60
CA HIS A 48 -21.99 -12.75 -7.58
C HIS A 48 -21.05 -12.92 -6.38
N LEU A 49 -20.73 -11.83 -5.70
CA LEU A 49 -19.92 -11.82 -4.49
C LEU A 49 -20.09 -10.47 -3.77
N VAL A 50 -20.03 -10.52 -2.45
CA VAL A 50 -19.97 -9.34 -1.59
C VAL A 50 -18.64 -9.31 -0.85
N LEU A 51 -17.96 -8.16 -0.90
CA LEU A 51 -16.80 -7.82 -0.07
C LEU A 51 -17.25 -6.79 0.94
N SER A 52 -17.16 -7.08 2.23
CA SER A 52 -17.62 -6.15 3.27
C SER A 52 -16.56 -5.94 4.34
N ASP A 53 -16.34 -4.68 4.71
CA ASP A 53 -15.69 -4.42 5.99
C ASP A 53 -16.59 -4.91 7.14
N LEU A 54 -15.96 -5.27 8.25
CA LEU A 54 -16.67 -5.57 9.50
C LEU A 54 -17.20 -4.30 10.13
N ARG A 55 -16.38 -3.26 10.25
CA ARG A 55 -16.76 -2.00 10.87
C ARG A 55 -17.26 -1.01 9.83
N LEU A 56 -18.56 -0.79 9.86
CA LEU A 56 -19.25 0.17 9.01
C LEU A 56 -19.95 1.23 9.89
N PRO A 57 -20.19 2.44 9.39
CA PRO A 57 -20.65 3.56 10.21
C PRO A 57 -22.06 3.39 10.78
N ASP A 58 -22.90 2.57 10.14
CA ASP A 58 -24.28 2.34 10.56
C ASP A 58 -24.46 1.01 11.33
N HIS A 59 -23.85 -0.08 10.88
CA HIS A 59 -23.97 -1.41 11.49
C HIS A 59 -22.71 -2.23 11.23
N ASP A 60 -22.49 -3.28 12.04
CA ASP A 60 -21.45 -4.28 11.79
C ASP A 60 -21.73 -5.04 10.47
N GLY A 61 -20.67 -5.34 9.70
CA GLY A 61 -20.77 -6.12 8.46
C GLY A 61 -21.37 -7.52 8.65
N LEU A 62 -21.32 -8.07 9.86
CA LEU A 62 -22.04 -9.32 10.22
C LEU A 62 -23.55 -9.19 10.12
N VAL A 63 -24.11 -8.01 10.35
CA VAL A 63 -25.55 -7.75 10.18
C VAL A 63 -25.93 -7.88 8.70
N LEU A 64 -25.09 -7.37 7.81
CA LEU A 64 -25.28 -7.55 6.36
C LEU A 64 -25.19 -9.02 5.96
N LEU A 65 -24.20 -9.75 6.48
CA LEU A 65 -24.06 -11.18 6.23
C LEU A 65 -25.32 -11.95 6.67
N GLN A 66 -25.82 -11.70 7.88
CA GLN A 66 -27.05 -12.34 8.39
C GLN A 66 -28.27 -11.98 7.54
N HIS A 67 -28.36 -10.75 7.06
CA HIS A 67 -29.44 -10.33 6.18
C HIS A 67 -29.39 -11.11 4.84
N ILE A 68 -28.21 -11.21 4.25
CA ILE A 68 -27.98 -11.94 2.99
C ILE A 68 -28.32 -13.43 3.17
N ARG A 69 -27.88 -14.06 4.25
CA ARG A 69 -28.11 -15.49 4.50
C ARG A 69 -29.58 -15.86 4.66
N LYS A 70 -30.44 -14.88 4.98
CA LYS A 70 -31.93 -15.10 5.02
C LYS A 70 -32.51 -15.15 3.60
N SER A 71 -31.93 -14.47 2.62
CA SER A 71 -32.43 -14.41 1.25
C SER A 71 -31.64 -15.28 0.27
N ASP A 72 -30.34 -15.39 0.45
CA ASP A 72 -29.44 -16.21 -0.35
C ASP A 72 -28.35 -16.84 0.53
N ALA A 73 -28.48 -18.15 0.75
CA ALA A 73 -27.54 -18.91 1.56
C ALA A 73 -26.20 -19.16 0.84
N HIS A 74 -26.14 -19.02 -0.49
CA HIS A 74 -25.01 -19.39 -1.32
C HIS A 74 -24.22 -18.21 -1.91
N LEU A 75 -24.72 -16.98 -1.79
CA LEU A 75 -23.99 -15.80 -2.27
C LEU A 75 -22.64 -15.69 -1.55
N PRO A 76 -21.51 -15.76 -2.29
CA PRO A 76 -20.20 -15.60 -1.68
C PRO A 76 -20.06 -14.28 -0.94
N PHE A 77 -19.61 -14.36 0.31
CA PHE A 77 -19.40 -13.21 1.18
C PHE A 77 -18.00 -13.30 1.80
N ILE A 78 -17.12 -12.35 1.43
CA ILE A 78 -15.78 -12.24 1.97
C ILE A 78 -15.73 -11.04 2.91
N VAL A 79 -15.27 -11.28 4.14
CA VAL A 79 -15.08 -10.24 5.14
C VAL A 79 -13.69 -9.62 5.01
N MET A 80 -13.62 -8.31 4.94
CA MET A 80 -12.37 -7.56 5.12
C MET A 80 -12.31 -7.08 6.57
N THR A 81 -11.21 -7.34 7.28
CA THR A 81 -11.10 -7.03 8.71
C THR A 81 -9.73 -6.50 9.05
N SER A 82 -9.62 -5.62 10.07
CA SER A 82 -8.32 -5.21 10.60
C SER A 82 -7.62 -6.37 11.34
N TYR A 83 -6.29 -6.35 11.40
CA TYR A 83 -5.49 -7.40 12.04
C TYR A 83 -5.88 -7.63 13.52
N ALA A 84 -6.28 -6.57 14.22
CA ALA A 84 -6.73 -6.64 15.63
C ALA A 84 -8.07 -7.41 15.82
N GLU A 85 -8.77 -7.73 14.73
CA GLU A 85 -10.12 -8.30 14.76
C GLU A 85 -10.22 -9.73 14.20
N VAL A 86 -9.09 -10.43 14.09
CA VAL A 86 -9.05 -11.82 13.59
C VAL A 86 -9.99 -12.75 14.37
N GLN A 87 -10.22 -12.48 15.66
CA GLN A 87 -11.23 -13.22 16.45
C GLN A 87 -12.66 -13.01 15.90
N ASN A 88 -12.95 -11.83 15.38
CA ASN A 88 -14.24 -11.53 14.76
C ASN A 88 -14.38 -12.22 13.39
N ALA A 89 -13.26 -12.48 12.69
CA ALA A 89 -13.27 -13.26 11.46
C ALA A 89 -13.75 -14.71 11.71
N VAL A 90 -13.36 -15.31 12.85
CA VAL A 90 -13.87 -16.63 13.25
C VAL A 90 -15.39 -16.60 13.49
N CYS A 91 -15.91 -15.51 14.05
CA CYS A 91 -17.36 -15.32 14.21
C CYS A 91 -18.04 -15.15 12.84
N ALA A 92 -17.43 -14.43 11.90
CA ALA A 92 -17.93 -14.27 10.55
C ALA A 92 -18.04 -15.62 9.82
N MET A 93 -17.00 -16.46 9.90
CA MET A 93 -17.00 -17.81 9.32
C MET A 93 -18.11 -18.69 9.93
N LYS A 94 -18.30 -18.65 11.25
CA LYS A 94 -19.42 -19.35 11.93
C LYS A 94 -20.78 -18.81 11.53
N SER A 95 -20.88 -17.54 11.14
CA SER A 95 -22.11 -16.90 10.67
C SER A 95 -22.37 -17.12 9.18
N GLY A 96 -21.52 -17.91 8.50
CA GLY A 96 -21.70 -18.31 7.11
C GLY A 96 -20.95 -17.40 6.09
N ALA A 97 -19.94 -16.64 6.50
CA ALA A 97 -19.02 -16.03 5.55
C ALA A 97 -18.28 -17.11 4.74
N THR A 98 -18.02 -16.83 3.46
CA THR A 98 -17.29 -17.77 2.60
C THR A 98 -15.80 -17.76 2.92
N ASP A 99 -15.24 -16.56 3.19
CA ASP A 99 -13.85 -16.39 3.57
C ASP A 99 -13.65 -15.03 4.26
N TYR A 100 -12.43 -14.77 4.72
CA TYR A 100 -12.03 -13.48 5.25
C TYR A 100 -10.64 -13.05 4.75
N VAL A 101 -10.38 -11.76 4.75
CA VAL A 101 -9.09 -11.16 4.41
C VAL A 101 -8.73 -10.11 5.45
N ALA A 102 -7.60 -10.30 6.12
CA ALA A 102 -7.10 -9.33 7.10
C ALA A 102 -6.44 -8.14 6.39
N LYS A 103 -6.87 -6.92 6.72
CA LYS A 103 -6.24 -5.68 6.28
C LYS A 103 -4.99 -5.41 7.15
N PRO A 104 -3.86 -4.99 6.55
CA PRO A 104 -3.64 -4.81 5.12
C PRO A 104 -3.40 -6.15 4.43
N PHE A 105 -3.87 -6.28 3.19
CA PHE A 105 -3.69 -7.47 2.38
C PHE A 105 -3.04 -7.16 1.03
N HIS A 106 -2.39 -8.17 0.47
CA HIS A 106 -1.89 -8.09 -0.89
C HIS A 106 -3.08 -8.25 -1.87
N PRO A 107 -3.28 -7.32 -2.83
CA PRO A 107 -4.43 -7.39 -3.73
C PRO A 107 -4.57 -8.71 -4.49
N GLU A 108 -3.46 -9.38 -4.85
CA GLU A 108 -3.52 -10.69 -5.52
C GLU A 108 -4.10 -11.79 -4.63
N ILE A 109 -3.84 -11.77 -3.31
CA ILE A 109 -4.46 -12.70 -2.35
C ILE A 109 -5.98 -12.49 -2.32
N LEU A 110 -6.42 -11.22 -2.34
CA LEU A 110 -7.85 -10.92 -2.44
C LEU A 110 -8.44 -11.44 -3.75
N LEU A 111 -7.73 -11.27 -4.88
CA LEU A 111 -8.18 -11.75 -6.19
C LEU A 111 -8.32 -13.25 -6.25
N GLU A 112 -7.37 -13.98 -5.68
CA GLU A 112 -7.41 -15.44 -5.58
C GLU A 112 -8.63 -15.90 -4.80
N LYS A 113 -8.84 -15.36 -3.60
CA LYS A 113 -10.00 -15.64 -2.76
C LYS A 113 -11.34 -15.30 -3.43
N ILE A 114 -11.41 -14.18 -4.16
CA ILE A 114 -12.60 -13.81 -4.95
C ILE A 114 -12.88 -14.86 -6.03
N ARG A 115 -11.85 -15.30 -6.76
CA ARG A 115 -12.00 -16.29 -7.83
C ARG A 115 -12.44 -17.64 -7.27
N GLU A 116 -11.80 -18.10 -6.20
CA GLU A 116 -12.17 -19.34 -5.50
C GLU A 116 -13.60 -19.31 -4.98
N ALA A 117 -14.00 -18.22 -4.31
CA ALA A 117 -15.34 -18.06 -3.77
C ALA A 117 -16.42 -18.10 -4.88
N ILE A 118 -16.19 -17.39 -5.99
CA ILE A 118 -17.12 -17.39 -7.13
C ILE A 118 -17.16 -18.75 -7.82
N GLN A 119 -16.03 -19.46 -7.94
CA GLN A 119 -15.94 -20.76 -8.58
C GLN A 119 -16.63 -21.84 -7.72
N SER A 120 -16.43 -21.81 -6.41
CA SER A 120 -17.07 -22.73 -5.48
C SER A 120 -18.59 -22.57 -5.48
N ALA A 121 -19.08 -21.32 -5.53
CA ALA A 121 -20.53 -21.07 -5.65
C ALA A 121 -21.10 -21.53 -6.99
N ALA A 122 -20.32 -21.44 -8.10
CA ALA A 122 -20.76 -21.91 -9.40
C ALA A 122 -20.80 -23.44 -9.50
N SER A 123 -19.97 -24.16 -8.75
CA SER A 123 -19.94 -25.64 -8.73
C SER A 123 -21.06 -26.24 -7.86
N ALA A 124 -21.70 -25.43 -7.01
CA ALA A 124 -22.86 -25.86 -6.20
C ALA A 124 -24.19 -25.72 -6.96
N ALA A 125 -24.25 -25.15 -8.16
CA ALA A 125 -25.41 -25.07 -9.04
C ALA A 125 -25.22 -26.00 -10.27
N PRO A 126 -26.26 -26.73 -10.75
CA PRO A 126 -26.12 -27.60 -11.91
C PRO A 126 -25.84 -26.79 -13.18
N ALA A 127 -24.85 -27.25 -13.92
CA ALA A 127 -24.33 -26.62 -15.13
C ALA A 127 -25.32 -26.62 -16.30
N PRO A 128 -25.20 -25.65 -17.23
CA PRO A 128 -24.89 -26.07 -18.59
C PRO A 128 -23.61 -25.44 -19.15
N GLN A 129 -23.00 -26.29 -19.98
CA GLN A 129 -21.73 -26.12 -20.67
C GLN A 129 -21.79 -25.16 -21.85
N ARG A 130 -20.57 -24.76 -22.24
CA ARG A 130 -20.08 -24.27 -23.55
C ARG A 130 -19.98 -22.74 -23.68
N ALA A 131 -19.00 -22.21 -24.35
CA ALA A 131 -17.84 -22.69 -25.09
C ALA A 131 -16.88 -21.54 -25.34
N GLU A 132 -15.65 -21.94 -25.62
CA GLU A 132 -14.54 -21.20 -26.17
C GLU A 132 -14.86 -20.02 -27.11
N SER A 133 -14.07 -18.94 -27.02
CA SER A 133 -13.19 -18.64 -28.15
C SER A 133 -12.22 -17.50 -27.81
N ALA A 134 -11.01 -17.73 -28.26
CA ALA A 134 -9.90 -16.81 -28.26
C ALA A 134 -10.10 -15.66 -29.25
N ALA A 135 -9.48 -14.55 -28.98
CA ALA A 135 -8.79 -13.77 -30.02
C ALA A 135 -7.82 -12.76 -29.39
N MET A 136 -6.61 -12.90 -29.82
CA MET A 136 -5.49 -11.96 -29.77
C MET A 136 -5.82 -10.70 -30.55
N GLN A 137 -5.14 -9.64 -30.19
CA GLN A 137 -4.48 -8.62 -31.04
C GLN A 137 -4.38 -7.35 -30.21
N ASP A 138 -3.41 -6.62 -30.17
CA ASP A 138 -2.10 -6.36 -30.78
C ASP A 138 -1.71 -4.98 -30.26
N ALA A 139 -0.45 -4.83 -29.89
CA ALA A 139 0.18 -3.52 -29.70
C ALA A 139 0.37 -2.85 -31.09
N PRO A 140 0.72 -1.62 -31.24
CA PRO A 140 2.11 -1.18 -31.08
C PRO A 140 2.31 0.23 -30.53
N GLN A 141 3.53 0.46 -29.96
CA GLN A 141 4.61 1.36 -30.39
C GLN A 141 4.25 2.85 -30.49
N GLU A 142 5.07 3.77 -30.13
CA GLU A 142 6.46 4.11 -30.50
C GLU A 142 7.05 5.10 -29.51
N GLU A 143 8.22 4.89 -29.10
CA GLU A 143 9.48 5.61 -29.28
C GLU A 143 9.40 7.12 -29.57
N GLN A 144 10.06 7.89 -28.71
CA GLN A 144 10.86 9.01 -29.18
C GLN A 144 12.13 9.14 -28.37
N GLN A 145 13.22 8.97 -29.10
CA GLN A 145 14.59 9.17 -28.70
C GLN A 145 14.87 10.67 -28.50
N GLY A 146 15.46 10.99 -27.37
CA GLY A 146 16.09 12.28 -27.12
C GLY A 146 17.27 12.05 -26.21
N ALA A 147 18.46 12.52 -26.60
CA ALA A 147 19.79 12.42 -26.06
C ALA A 147 19.95 12.00 -24.60
N THR A 148 20.70 10.96 -24.43
CA THR A 148 20.73 9.97 -23.38
C THR A 148 21.64 10.36 -22.23
N GLU A 149 21.11 10.95 -21.19
CA GLU A 149 21.59 10.64 -19.85
C GLU A 149 21.10 9.22 -19.51
N VAL A 150 22.03 8.34 -19.11
CA VAL A 150 21.63 6.99 -18.65
C VAL A 150 20.72 7.18 -17.46
N PRO A 151 19.47 6.72 -17.50
CA PRO A 151 18.53 6.92 -16.41
C PRO A 151 19.09 6.30 -15.13
N ARG A 152 19.09 7.06 -14.06
CA ARG A 152 19.61 6.63 -12.76
C ARG A 152 18.91 5.36 -12.26
N TYR A 153 17.68 5.13 -12.71
CA TYR A 153 16.85 3.98 -12.38
C TYR A 153 16.00 3.58 -13.58
N ILE A 154 15.74 2.29 -13.71
CA ILE A 154 14.82 1.74 -14.72
C ILE A 154 13.80 0.81 -14.06
N LYS A 155 12.62 0.76 -14.65
CA LYS A 155 11.58 -0.20 -14.26
C LYS A 155 11.95 -1.58 -14.76
N GLY A 156 11.73 -2.62 -13.92
CA GLY A 156 11.85 -4.00 -14.38
C GLY A 156 10.72 -4.36 -15.34
N GLU A 157 10.97 -5.35 -16.19
CA GLU A 157 10.07 -5.85 -17.23
C GLU A 157 9.47 -7.22 -16.91
N SER A 158 9.98 -7.88 -15.86
CA SER A 158 9.45 -9.17 -15.39
C SER A 158 8.00 -9.04 -14.94
N GLU A 159 7.26 -10.14 -14.95
CA GLU A 159 5.87 -10.18 -14.48
C GLU A 159 5.74 -9.68 -13.03
N ALA A 160 6.67 -10.09 -12.16
CA ALA A 160 6.73 -9.61 -10.78
C ALA A 160 6.93 -8.09 -10.69
N SER A 161 7.76 -7.51 -11.58
CA SER A 161 7.94 -6.06 -11.63
C SER A 161 6.73 -5.34 -12.21
N LYS A 162 6.07 -5.88 -13.22
CA LYS A 162 4.82 -5.31 -13.76
C LYS A 162 3.73 -5.24 -12.69
N GLN A 163 3.53 -6.32 -11.94
CA GLN A 163 2.59 -6.35 -10.81
C GLN A 163 2.95 -5.31 -9.74
N LEU A 164 4.24 -5.21 -9.38
CA LEU A 164 4.72 -4.18 -8.45
C LEU A 164 4.32 -2.77 -8.93
N TYR A 165 4.55 -2.44 -10.20
CA TYR A 165 4.21 -1.11 -10.73
C TYR A 165 2.72 -0.89 -10.95
N GLU A 166 1.92 -1.94 -11.12
CA GLU A 166 0.46 -1.83 -11.04
C GLU A 166 0.03 -1.32 -9.66
N PHE A 167 0.61 -1.87 -8.57
CA PHE A 167 0.32 -1.41 -7.20
C PHE A 167 0.82 0.00 -6.93
N VAL A 168 2.01 0.34 -7.44
CA VAL A 168 2.52 1.72 -7.39
C VAL A 168 1.53 2.68 -8.04
N SER A 169 1.08 2.38 -9.26
CA SER A 169 0.14 3.24 -10.00
C SER A 169 -1.24 3.31 -9.36
N LEU A 170 -1.63 2.26 -8.62
CA LEU A 170 -2.90 2.19 -7.91
C LEU A 170 -2.89 3.07 -6.65
N VAL A 171 -1.81 2.99 -5.86
CA VAL A 171 -1.72 3.71 -4.58
C VAL A 171 -1.23 5.15 -4.73
N ALA A 172 -0.48 5.46 -5.79
CA ALA A 172 0.12 6.78 -5.99
C ALA A 172 -0.88 7.94 -5.91
N PRO A 173 -2.06 7.91 -6.57
CA PRO A 173 -3.02 9.03 -6.51
C PRO A 173 -3.78 9.14 -5.18
N THR A 174 -3.62 8.18 -4.25
CA THR A 174 -4.31 8.19 -2.96
C THR A 174 -3.52 8.96 -1.89
N PRO A 175 -4.15 9.46 -0.82
CA PRO A 175 -3.45 10.05 0.31
C PRO A 175 -2.91 9.01 1.31
N MET A 176 -3.12 7.71 1.07
CA MET A 176 -2.78 6.63 1.99
C MET A 176 -1.29 6.58 2.29
N SER A 177 -0.97 6.20 3.54
CA SER A 177 0.38 5.80 3.94
C SER A 177 0.73 4.48 3.26
N VAL A 178 1.97 4.33 2.84
CA VAL A 178 2.44 3.12 2.15
C VAL A 178 3.58 2.50 2.92
N LEU A 179 3.47 1.21 3.22
CA LEU A 179 4.54 0.41 3.81
C LEU A 179 5.17 -0.50 2.73
N ILE A 180 6.46 -0.30 2.46
CA ILE A 180 7.21 -1.10 1.49
C ILE A 180 8.06 -2.13 2.24
N LEU A 181 7.74 -3.40 2.07
CA LEU A 181 8.43 -4.52 2.71
C LEU A 181 9.34 -5.24 1.71
N GLY A 182 10.57 -5.49 2.09
CA GLY A 182 11.50 -6.25 1.24
C GLY A 182 12.92 -6.25 1.74
N ALA A 183 13.71 -7.21 1.28
CA ALA A 183 15.11 -7.34 1.66
C ALA A 183 15.92 -6.07 1.37
N SER A 184 17.06 -5.91 2.03
CA SER A 184 17.97 -4.80 1.74
C SER A 184 18.44 -4.86 0.28
N GLY A 185 18.61 -3.71 -0.36
CA GLY A 185 19.06 -3.61 -1.75
C GLY A 185 18.01 -3.94 -2.82
N THR A 186 16.75 -4.22 -2.49
CA THR A 186 15.70 -4.53 -3.48
C THR A 186 15.16 -3.33 -4.25
N GLY A 187 15.58 -2.10 -3.90
CA GLY A 187 15.14 -0.86 -4.58
C GLY A 187 13.90 -0.22 -3.95
N LYS A 188 13.69 -0.37 -2.64
CA LYS A 188 12.54 0.22 -1.91
C LYS A 188 12.44 1.73 -2.07
N GLU A 189 13.56 2.46 -2.00
CA GLU A 189 13.59 3.91 -2.22
C GLU A 189 13.13 4.30 -3.62
N TYR A 190 13.52 3.53 -4.64
CA TYR A 190 13.08 3.79 -6.00
C TYR A 190 11.56 3.65 -6.15
N VAL A 191 10.97 2.63 -5.53
CA VAL A 191 9.51 2.46 -5.49
C VAL A 191 8.84 3.62 -4.75
N ALA A 192 9.41 4.07 -3.63
CA ALA A 192 8.89 5.22 -2.90
C ALA A 192 8.90 6.51 -3.75
N ARG A 193 9.98 6.77 -4.50
CA ARG A 193 10.06 7.89 -5.45
C ARG A 193 9.03 7.76 -6.56
N SER A 194 8.88 6.56 -7.13
CA SER A 194 7.90 6.28 -8.18
C SER A 194 6.45 6.51 -7.72
N ILE A 195 6.14 6.22 -6.45
CA ILE A 195 4.83 6.54 -5.83
C ILE A 195 4.66 8.05 -5.74
N HIS A 196 5.67 8.78 -5.28
CA HIS A 196 5.62 10.23 -5.18
C HIS A 196 5.45 10.90 -6.55
N GLU A 197 6.24 10.52 -7.55
CA GLU A 197 6.23 11.07 -8.91
C GLU A 197 4.90 10.84 -9.64
N GLN A 198 4.17 9.77 -9.30
CA GLN A 198 2.84 9.48 -9.84
C GLN A 198 1.69 10.00 -8.96
N SER A 199 2.00 10.66 -7.83
CA SER A 199 1.00 11.17 -6.88
C SER A 199 0.50 12.57 -7.25
N LEU A 200 -0.55 13.01 -6.56
CA LEU A 200 -1.03 14.40 -6.61
C LEU A 200 -0.03 15.40 -5.99
N ARG A 201 1.04 14.90 -5.36
CA ARG A 201 2.10 15.71 -4.71
C ARG A 201 3.43 15.66 -5.48
N LYS A 202 3.44 15.22 -6.75
CA LYS A 202 4.65 15.04 -7.56
C LYS A 202 5.54 16.29 -7.66
N ASP A 203 4.94 17.49 -7.65
CA ASP A 203 5.63 18.78 -7.74
C ASP A 203 5.94 19.37 -6.36
N LYS A 204 5.73 18.62 -5.28
CA LYS A 204 5.98 19.01 -3.88
C LYS A 204 7.25 18.33 -3.36
N PRO A 205 7.81 18.77 -2.22
CA PRO A 205 9.02 18.15 -1.68
C PRO A 205 8.88 16.64 -1.45
N PHE A 206 9.92 15.91 -1.82
CA PHE A 206 10.13 14.52 -1.41
C PHE A 206 11.35 14.49 -0.49
N TYR A 207 11.16 14.17 0.77
CA TYR A 207 12.22 14.14 1.77
C TYR A 207 12.45 12.73 2.27
N ALA A 208 13.61 12.17 1.97
CA ALA A 208 14.01 10.82 2.37
C ALA A 208 14.86 10.84 3.64
N ILE A 209 14.56 9.95 4.57
CA ILE A 209 15.28 9.76 5.83
C ILE A 209 15.61 8.27 5.95
N ASP A 210 16.88 7.98 6.16
CA ASP A 210 17.36 6.66 6.57
C ASP A 210 17.39 6.62 8.10
N CYS A 211 16.42 5.91 8.70
CA CYS A 211 16.28 5.80 10.15
C CYS A 211 17.42 4.99 10.79
N GLY A 212 18.07 4.11 10.02
CA GLY A 212 19.22 3.32 10.48
C GLY A 212 20.50 4.14 10.57
N ALA A 213 20.64 5.16 9.71
CA ALA A 213 21.82 6.02 9.70
C ALA A 213 21.79 7.14 10.75
N ILE A 214 20.63 7.42 11.37
CA ILE A 214 20.50 8.51 12.36
C ILE A 214 20.72 7.97 13.77
N PRO A 215 21.70 8.51 14.54
CA PRO A 215 21.85 8.18 15.95
C PRO A 215 20.57 8.48 16.75
N LYS A 216 20.20 7.58 17.66
CA LYS A 216 18.93 7.66 18.42
C LYS A 216 18.77 8.95 19.19
N GLU A 217 19.87 9.52 19.66
CA GLU A 217 19.94 10.75 20.46
C GLU A 217 19.55 12.00 19.69
N VAL A 218 19.78 12.00 18.38
CA VAL A 218 19.49 13.16 17.52
C VAL A 218 18.27 12.93 16.62
N ALA A 219 17.70 11.74 16.62
CA ALA A 219 16.61 11.38 15.74
C ALA A 219 15.41 12.35 15.87
N ALA A 220 14.95 12.64 17.08
CA ALA A 220 13.85 13.58 17.31
C ALA A 220 14.14 14.97 16.74
N SER A 221 15.39 15.45 16.83
CA SER A 221 15.77 16.76 16.27
C SER A 221 15.83 16.76 14.74
N GLU A 222 16.21 15.64 14.11
CA GLU A 222 16.20 15.50 12.65
C GLU A 222 14.77 15.44 12.10
N PHE A 223 13.88 14.74 12.78
CA PHE A 223 12.49 14.59 12.35
C PHE A 223 11.68 15.87 12.57
N PHE A 224 11.72 16.45 13.79
CA PHE A 224 10.78 17.49 14.23
C PHE A 224 11.42 18.88 14.36
N GLY A 225 12.76 18.95 14.27
CA GLY A 225 13.49 20.20 14.42
C GLY A 225 13.67 20.62 15.89
N TYR A 226 14.33 21.75 16.10
CA TYR A 226 14.56 22.31 17.42
C TYR A 226 14.66 23.85 17.39
N LYS A 227 14.40 24.45 18.53
CA LYS A 227 14.63 25.89 18.79
C LYS A 227 15.97 26.09 19.43
N LYS A 228 16.54 27.28 19.22
CA LYS A 228 17.74 27.74 19.92
C LYS A 228 17.61 27.55 21.42
N GLY A 229 18.63 26.92 22.05
CA GLY A 229 18.64 26.63 23.47
C GLY A 229 17.91 25.36 23.89
N ALA A 230 17.39 24.57 22.98
CA ALA A 230 16.68 23.33 23.29
C ALA A 230 17.56 22.27 23.99
N PHE A 231 18.86 22.29 23.69
CA PHE A 231 19.87 21.43 24.31
C PHE A 231 21.26 22.08 24.18
N THR A 232 22.26 21.52 24.86
CA THR A 232 23.67 22.00 24.79
C THR A 232 24.17 21.90 23.36
N GLY A 233 24.51 23.04 22.73
CA GLY A 233 24.94 23.10 21.32
C GLY A 233 23.84 23.53 20.33
N ALA A 234 22.60 23.74 20.79
CA ALA A 234 21.53 24.30 19.96
C ALA A 234 21.69 25.85 19.83
N GLU A 235 22.64 26.27 19.00
CA GLU A 235 22.97 27.71 18.83
C GLU A 235 21.98 28.45 17.93
N GLN A 236 21.27 27.76 17.05
CA GLN A 236 20.30 28.28 16.09
C GLN A 236 19.07 27.38 16.02
N ASP A 237 17.97 27.93 15.47
CA ASP A 237 16.79 27.12 15.13
C ASP A 237 17.11 26.19 13.96
N LYS A 238 16.65 24.94 14.02
CA LYS A 238 16.72 23.99 12.91
C LYS A 238 15.33 23.44 12.58
N LYS A 239 14.97 23.55 11.32
CA LYS A 239 13.75 22.89 10.81
C LYS A 239 13.97 21.38 10.70
N GLY A 240 12.98 20.63 11.13
CA GLY A 240 12.97 19.17 10.98
C GLY A 240 12.43 18.74 9.60
N ALA A 241 12.63 17.46 9.31
CA ALA A 241 12.21 16.86 8.05
C ALA A 241 10.71 17.04 7.75
N PHE A 242 9.87 16.97 8.77
CA PHE A 242 8.40 17.15 8.63
C PHE A 242 8.01 18.58 8.25
N GLU A 243 8.73 19.59 8.76
CA GLU A 243 8.52 20.96 8.36
C GLU A 243 9.04 21.23 6.94
N ILE A 244 10.18 20.65 6.59
CA ILE A 244 10.79 20.78 5.25
C ILE A 244 9.92 20.13 4.18
N ALA A 245 9.34 18.97 4.50
CA ALA A 245 8.50 18.19 3.58
C ALA A 245 7.04 18.64 3.56
N ASN A 246 6.68 19.73 4.26
CA ASN A 246 5.30 20.15 4.37
C ASN A 246 4.63 20.38 3.00
N GLY A 247 3.44 19.84 2.82
CA GLY A 247 2.71 19.78 1.54
C GLY A 247 3.15 18.63 0.63
N GLY A 248 4.24 17.92 0.96
CA GLY A 248 4.89 16.90 0.15
C GLY A 248 4.80 15.49 0.71
N THR A 249 5.89 14.74 0.54
CA THR A 249 6.02 13.34 0.95
C THR A 249 7.27 13.15 1.80
N VAL A 250 7.11 12.46 2.93
CA VAL A 250 8.24 11.96 3.74
C VAL A 250 8.41 10.48 3.45
N PHE A 251 9.61 10.08 3.11
CA PHE A 251 10.01 8.68 2.98
C PHE A 251 10.92 8.29 4.14
N LEU A 252 10.54 7.26 4.89
CA LEU A 252 11.29 6.70 6.00
C LEU A 252 11.82 5.33 5.61
N ASP A 253 13.13 5.21 5.37
CA ASP A 253 13.76 3.90 5.19
C ASP A 253 14.23 3.31 6.52
N GLU A 254 14.31 2.01 6.60
CA GLU A 254 14.69 1.23 7.79
C GLU A 254 13.89 1.62 9.05
N MET A 255 12.58 1.78 8.89
CA MET A 255 11.68 2.30 9.92
C MET A 255 11.67 1.48 11.21
N GLY A 256 12.02 0.20 11.18
CA GLY A 256 12.17 -0.64 12.36
C GLY A 256 13.18 -0.10 13.38
N ASN A 257 14.15 0.71 12.95
CA ASN A 257 15.19 1.30 13.80
C ASN A 257 14.74 2.51 14.64
N LEU A 258 13.51 3.00 14.46
CA LEU A 258 13.00 4.16 15.19
C LEU A 258 12.93 3.88 16.71
N ASN A 259 13.49 4.78 17.51
CA ASN A 259 13.32 4.71 18.95
C ASN A 259 11.87 5.04 19.37
N TYR A 260 11.48 4.60 20.57
CA TYR A 260 10.10 4.71 21.06
C TYR A 260 9.61 6.16 21.11
N GLU A 261 10.46 7.11 21.46
CA GLU A 261 10.10 8.54 21.55
C GLU A 261 9.73 9.11 20.17
N VAL A 262 10.50 8.80 19.14
CA VAL A 262 10.21 9.21 17.77
C VAL A 262 8.92 8.56 17.27
N GLN A 263 8.68 7.28 17.60
CA GLN A 263 7.43 6.60 17.25
C GLN A 263 6.20 7.33 17.84
N VAL A 264 6.26 7.80 19.09
CA VAL A 264 5.17 8.55 19.73
C VAL A 264 4.92 9.88 19.01
N GLN A 265 5.97 10.64 18.71
CA GLN A 265 5.84 11.93 18.04
C GLN A 265 5.39 11.77 16.59
N LEU A 266 5.87 10.72 15.89
CA LEU A 266 5.44 10.38 14.54
C LEU A 266 3.94 10.08 14.48
N LEU A 267 3.44 9.28 15.42
CA LEU A 267 2.00 8.99 15.49
C LEU A 267 1.17 10.29 15.65
N ARG A 268 1.59 11.19 16.53
CA ARG A 268 0.93 12.50 16.68
C ARG A 268 0.95 13.30 15.40
N ALA A 269 2.11 13.38 14.72
CA ALA A 269 2.22 14.10 13.46
C ALA A 269 1.26 13.55 12.39
N LEU A 270 1.01 12.23 12.37
CA LEU A 270 0.09 11.60 11.43
C LEU A 270 -1.39 11.76 11.80
N GLN A 271 -1.71 11.79 13.10
CA GLN A 271 -3.10 11.87 13.58
C GLN A 271 -3.57 13.32 13.69
N GLU A 272 -2.75 14.17 14.33
CA GLU A 272 -3.12 15.55 14.65
C GLU A 272 -2.69 16.53 13.55
N ARG A 273 -1.89 16.08 12.58
CA ARG A 273 -1.29 16.94 11.54
C ARG A 273 -0.46 18.07 12.10
N LYS A 274 0.18 17.83 13.24
CA LYS A 274 0.99 18.81 13.97
C LYS A 274 2.28 18.22 14.46
N ILE A 275 3.32 19.00 14.46
CA ILE A 275 4.61 18.69 15.10
C ILE A 275 4.97 19.74 16.13
N ARG A 276 5.83 19.37 17.08
CA ARG A 276 6.39 20.29 18.05
C ARG A 276 7.91 20.19 18.05
N PRO A 277 8.62 21.23 17.57
CA PRO A 277 10.09 21.26 17.64
C PRO A 277 10.60 21.15 19.08
N LEU A 278 11.74 20.51 19.28
CA LEU A 278 12.36 20.40 20.61
C LEU A 278 12.62 21.79 21.18
N GLY A 279 12.34 21.96 22.47
CA GLY A 279 12.47 23.26 23.15
C GLY A 279 11.38 24.27 22.82
N SER A 280 10.36 23.90 22.00
CA SER A 280 9.23 24.76 21.68
C SER A 280 7.97 24.33 22.40
N THR A 281 7.14 25.31 22.79
CA THR A 281 5.76 25.10 23.23
C THR A 281 4.76 25.28 22.10
N GLN A 282 5.19 25.81 20.96
CA GLN A 282 4.36 26.06 19.79
C GLN A 282 4.28 24.82 18.92
N GLU A 283 3.09 24.52 18.45
CA GLU A 283 2.83 23.49 17.45
C GLU A 283 2.87 24.10 16.05
N ILE A 284 3.33 23.31 15.09
CA ILE A 284 3.41 23.66 13.68
C ILE A 284 2.51 22.71 12.92
N ASP A 285 1.57 23.24 12.13
CA ASP A 285 0.73 22.42 11.26
C ASP A 285 1.55 21.86 10.10
N VAL A 286 1.40 20.54 9.85
CA VAL A 286 2.09 19.83 8.77
C VAL A 286 1.11 18.96 8.00
N ASP A 287 1.13 19.08 6.69
CA ASP A 287 0.42 18.18 5.79
C ASP A 287 1.42 17.35 4.98
N ILE A 288 1.66 16.13 5.42
CA ILE A 288 2.59 15.22 4.76
C ILE A 288 1.89 13.92 4.34
N ARG A 289 2.36 13.34 3.25
CA ARG A 289 2.12 11.93 2.92
C ARG A 289 3.30 11.11 3.41
N LEU A 290 3.03 9.97 4.05
CA LEU A 290 4.07 9.10 4.56
C LEU A 290 4.24 7.86 3.67
N ILE A 291 5.49 7.56 3.33
CA ILE A 291 5.91 6.29 2.74
C ILE A 291 6.99 5.71 3.63
N CYS A 292 6.85 4.47 4.05
CA CYS A 292 7.78 3.78 4.94
C CYS A 292 8.37 2.57 4.24
N ALA A 293 9.62 2.23 4.55
CA ALA A 293 10.24 1.01 4.10
C ALA A 293 10.98 0.30 5.24
N THR A 294 10.97 -1.02 5.20
CA THR A 294 11.74 -1.85 6.13
C THR A 294 11.99 -3.25 5.57
N ASN A 295 13.02 -3.90 6.04
CA ASN A 295 13.29 -5.33 5.85
C ASN A 295 12.88 -6.17 7.06
N GLU A 296 12.44 -5.54 8.15
CA GLU A 296 12.04 -6.20 9.39
C GLU A 296 10.56 -6.56 9.40
N ASN A 297 10.21 -7.56 10.18
CA ASN A 297 8.83 -7.92 10.47
C ASN A 297 8.28 -7.01 11.59
N LEU A 298 7.64 -5.90 11.20
CA LEU A 298 7.07 -4.95 12.18
C LEU A 298 5.97 -5.57 13.04
N ALA A 299 5.19 -6.54 12.53
CA ALA A 299 4.17 -7.22 13.33
C ALA A 299 4.82 -8.02 14.48
N GLN A 300 5.97 -8.65 14.22
CA GLN A 300 6.75 -9.30 15.27
C GLN A 300 7.35 -8.26 16.23
N ALA A 301 7.88 -7.14 15.74
CA ALA A 301 8.39 -6.06 16.57
C ALA A 301 7.30 -5.47 17.50
N VAL A 302 6.05 -5.41 17.04
CA VAL A 302 4.89 -5.04 17.88
C VAL A 302 4.66 -6.08 18.98
N ALA A 303 4.65 -7.37 18.65
CA ALA A 303 4.48 -8.45 19.64
C ALA A 303 5.61 -8.48 20.69
N GLU A 304 6.82 -8.06 20.32
CA GLU A 304 7.98 -7.93 21.19
C GLU A 304 8.02 -6.60 21.98
N GLY A 305 7.06 -5.70 21.77
CA GLY A 305 7.01 -4.37 22.42
C GLY A 305 8.07 -3.38 21.94
N LYS A 306 8.76 -3.67 20.83
CA LYS A 306 9.79 -2.79 20.22
C LYS A 306 9.17 -1.71 19.31
N PHE A 307 8.00 -2.00 18.78
CA PHE A 307 7.26 -1.09 17.90
C PHE A 307 5.84 -0.91 18.43
N ARG A 308 5.28 0.30 18.30
CA ARG A 308 3.94 0.60 18.78
C ARG A 308 2.90 0.05 17.82
N GLU A 309 1.90 -0.62 18.36
CA GLU A 309 0.78 -1.18 17.59
C GLU A 309 -0.05 -0.10 16.88
N ASP A 310 -0.33 1.01 17.57
CA ASP A 310 -1.10 2.11 17.02
C ASP A 310 -0.40 2.80 15.83
N LEU A 311 0.91 2.98 15.92
CA LEU A 311 1.72 3.50 14.80
C LEU A 311 1.76 2.48 13.65
N TYR A 312 1.96 1.20 13.95
CA TYR A 312 1.97 0.14 12.93
C TYR A 312 0.69 0.18 12.09
N HIS A 313 -0.48 0.23 12.73
CA HIS A 313 -1.75 0.32 12.00
C HIS A 313 -1.89 1.61 11.17
N ARG A 314 -1.36 2.72 11.66
CA ARG A 314 -1.44 4.01 10.95
C ARG A 314 -0.55 4.10 9.72
N ILE A 315 0.60 3.43 9.71
CA ILE A 315 1.52 3.42 8.56
C ILE A 315 1.21 2.30 7.57
N ASN A 316 0.55 1.25 8.03
CA ASN A 316 0.26 0.05 7.27
C ASN A 316 -1.16 0.11 6.65
N GLU A 317 -1.50 1.25 6.01
CA GLU A 317 -2.76 1.41 5.29
C GLU A 317 -2.72 0.68 3.92
N PHE A 318 -1.54 0.69 3.27
CA PHE A 318 -1.30 -0.07 2.05
C PHE A 318 0.11 -0.67 2.07
N THR A 319 0.22 -1.98 1.85
CA THR A 319 1.51 -2.68 1.84
C THR A 319 1.93 -3.05 0.43
N ILE A 320 3.19 -2.75 0.08
CA ILE A 320 3.85 -3.20 -1.14
C ILE A 320 4.98 -4.16 -0.76
N TYR A 321 4.95 -5.38 -1.31
CA TYR A 321 6.02 -6.35 -1.15
C TYR A 321 6.99 -6.25 -2.33
N MET A 322 8.27 -5.98 -2.01
CA MET A 322 9.33 -5.95 -3.02
C MET A 322 9.77 -7.38 -3.35
N PRO A 323 9.59 -7.83 -4.58
CA PRO A 323 10.11 -9.14 -4.98
C PRO A 323 11.64 -9.14 -4.93
N ALA A 324 12.23 -10.24 -4.47
CA ALA A 324 13.69 -10.37 -4.49
C ALA A 324 14.19 -10.43 -5.93
N LEU A 325 15.45 -10.01 -6.17
CA LEU A 325 16.01 -9.98 -7.52
C LEU A 325 16.00 -11.36 -8.20
N LYS A 326 16.23 -12.43 -7.44
CA LYS A 326 16.16 -13.82 -7.92
C LYS A 326 14.77 -14.19 -8.49
N ASP A 327 13.71 -13.56 -8.00
CA ASP A 327 12.32 -13.83 -8.39
C ASP A 327 11.87 -12.93 -9.56
N ARG A 328 12.78 -12.07 -10.05
CA ARG A 328 12.54 -11.15 -11.16
C ARG A 328 13.16 -11.61 -12.49
N GLY A 329 13.73 -12.81 -12.57
CA GLY A 329 14.22 -13.45 -13.78
C GLY A 329 14.87 -12.53 -14.82
N ALA A 330 14.09 -12.07 -15.80
CA ALA A 330 14.55 -11.22 -16.89
C ALA A 330 15.15 -9.87 -16.43
N ASP A 331 14.74 -9.34 -15.28
CA ASP A 331 15.22 -8.04 -14.78
C ASP A 331 16.68 -8.11 -14.32
N ILE A 332 17.20 -9.31 -14.00
CA ILE A 332 18.61 -9.48 -13.58
C ILE A 332 19.55 -8.92 -14.65
N PHE A 333 19.34 -9.33 -15.90
CA PHE A 333 20.17 -8.85 -17.01
C PHE A 333 19.93 -7.37 -17.31
N LEU A 334 18.70 -6.91 -17.20
CA LEU A 334 18.33 -5.52 -17.39
C LEU A 334 19.07 -4.60 -16.41
N PHE A 335 19.04 -4.93 -15.12
CA PHE A 335 19.74 -4.16 -14.07
C PHE A 335 21.27 -4.30 -14.20
N ALA A 336 21.76 -5.49 -14.49
CA ALA A 336 23.21 -5.69 -14.70
C ALA A 336 23.75 -4.80 -15.84
N ASN A 337 23.05 -4.75 -16.96
CA ASN A 337 23.43 -3.88 -18.09
C ASN A 337 23.35 -2.39 -17.72
N LEU A 338 22.36 -1.98 -16.92
CA LEU A 338 22.28 -0.60 -16.42
C LEU A 338 23.51 -0.27 -15.55
N PHE A 339 23.85 -1.14 -14.61
CA PHE A 339 25.00 -0.93 -13.73
C PHE A 339 26.32 -0.90 -14.50
N ILE A 340 26.47 -1.74 -15.53
CA ILE A 340 27.64 -1.69 -16.44
C ILE A 340 27.71 -0.33 -17.15
N LYS A 341 26.59 0.19 -17.66
CA LYS A 341 26.55 1.51 -18.30
C LYS A 341 26.93 2.62 -17.31
N HIS A 342 26.43 2.61 -16.09
CA HIS A 342 26.81 3.59 -15.07
C HIS A 342 28.29 3.49 -14.73
N ALA A 343 28.81 2.28 -14.48
CA ALA A 343 30.22 2.06 -14.19
C ALA A 343 31.13 2.50 -15.34
N ASN A 344 30.72 2.27 -16.59
CA ASN A 344 31.44 2.75 -17.76
C ASN A 344 31.54 4.28 -17.78
N GLN A 345 30.44 4.99 -17.48
CA GLN A 345 30.44 6.45 -17.44
C GLN A 345 31.30 6.99 -16.29
N GLU A 346 31.18 6.42 -15.08
CA GLU A 346 31.96 6.88 -13.93
C GLU A 346 33.44 6.59 -14.04
N LEU A 347 33.80 5.44 -14.61
CA LEU A 347 35.20 4.97 -14.69
C LEU A 347 35.87 5.28 -16.03
N GLY A 348 35.14 5.89 -16.98
CA GLY A 348 35.67 6.14 -18.34
C GLY A 348 36.03 4.85 -19.08
N LYS A 349 35.33 3.75 -18.82
CA LYS A 349 35.56 2.43 -19.44
C LYS A 349 34.48 2.09 -20.45
N ASN A 350 34.70 1.06 -21.27
CA ASN A 350 33.77 0.58 -22.26
C ASN A 350 33.65 -0.96 -22.18
N VAL A 351 33.04 -1.43 -21.11
CA VAL A 351 32.65 -2.86 -20.96
C VAL A 351 31.37 -3.08 -21.74
N LEU A 352 31.37 -4.02 -22.68
CA LEU A 352 30.25 -4.22 -23.61
C LEU A 352 29.07 -4.99 -23.01
N GLY A 353 29.28 -5.83 -21.99
CA GLY A 353 28.23 -6.61 -21.37
C GLY A 353 28.75 -7.73 -20.47
N LEU A 354 27.87 -8.64 -20.15
CA LEU A 354 28.15 -9.90 -19.44
C LEU A 354 28.27 -11.05 -20.45
N ASP A 355 29.19 -11.99 -20.17
CA ASP A 355 29.36 -13.22 -20.95
C ASP A 355 28.23 -14.22 -20.69
#